data_7fc1e5036f8bbddfafedea24f4d74c63
#
_entry.id   7fc1e5036f8bbddfafedea24f4d74c63
#
_cell.length_a   1.000
_cell.length_b   1.000
_cell.length_c   1.000
_cell.angle_alpha   90.00
_cell.angle_beta   90.00
_cell.angle_gamma   90.00
#
_symmetry.space_group_name_H-M   'P 1'
#
loop_
_entity.id
_entity.type
_entity.pdbx_description
1 polymer ?
#
loop_
_entity_poly.entity_id
_entity_poly.type
_entity_poly.pdbx_seq_one_letter_code
_entity_poly.pdbx_strand_id
1 'polypeptide(L)'
;AGHAVVGRYLPTQSNVKEVSIIPRGVAGGYTMYKSDEDKYYISKTEMQERLTALLGGRAAEKLVLNDISTGASNDIEVATNIARDMVTKYGMSDVLGPIDFKGKEPYEMQLFGENIGDKIGQEVKLLIDTAYERAQQLLIEHRDKLEIIAQTLLEREKINETEFNKIF
;
A
#
# COMPACT_ATOMS: atom_id res chain seq x y z
N ALA A 1 -6.89 -10.45 -4.78
CA ALA A 1 -6.20 -11.43 -3.93
C ALA A 1 -4.93 -10.83 -3.29
N GLY A 2 -4.07 -10.17 -4.07
CA GLY A 2 -2.80 -9.63 -3.57
C GLY A 2 -2.95 -8.67 -2.38
N HIS A 3 -3.83 -7.71 -2.48
CA HIS A 3 -4.11 -6.76 -1.39
C HIS A 3 -4.57 -7.49 -0.11
N ALA A 4 -5.45 -8.46 -0.27
CA ALA A 4 -6.02 -9.20 0.85
C ALA A 4 -4.96 -10.03 1.58
N VAL A 5 -4.11 -10.74 0.85
CA VAL A 5 -3.02 -11.53 1.44
C VAL A 5 -2.02 -10.64 2.16
N VAL A 6 -1.53 -9.60 1.49
CA VAL A 6 -0.56 -8.68 2.09
C VAL A 6 -1.14 -8.04 3.35
N GLY A 7 -2.35 -7.50 3.27
CA GLY A 7 -3.00 -6.86 4.42
C GLY A 7 -3.19 -7.79 5.60
N ARG A 8 -3.44 -9.08 5.36
CA ARG A 8 -3.63 -10.08 6.41
C ARG A 8 -2.40 -10.26 7.31
N TYR A 9 -1.22 -10.09 6.73
CA TYR A 9 0.05 -10.27 7.44
C TYR A 9 0.68 -8.96 7.96
N LEU A 10 -0.05 -7.85 7.89
CA LEU A 10 0.40 -6.54 8.38
C LEU A 10 -0.35 -6.20 9.68
N PRO A 11 0.35 -6.17 10.84
CA PRO A 11 -0.31 -6.04 12.15
C PRO A 11 -1.17 -4.80 12.35
N THR A 12 -0.81 -3.67 11.71
CA THR A 12 -1.55 -2.41 11.88
C THR A 12 -2.72 -2.25 10.91
N GLN A 13 -2.85 -3.14 9.92
CA GLN A 13 -3.90 -3.02 8.92
C GLN A 13 -5.20 -3.67 9.39
N SER A 14 -6.32 -3.10 8.96
CA SER A 14 -7.65 -3.58 9.33
C SER A 14 -7.92 -4.97 8.75
N ASN A 15 -8.77 -5.74 9.44
CA ASN A 15 -9.19 -7.05 8.97
C ASN A 15 -9.98 -6.95 7.67
N VAL A 16 -9.78 -7.91 6.78
CA VAL A 16 -10.51 -8.02 5.53
C VAL A 16 -11.96 -8.42 5.84
N LYS A 17 -12.90 -7.64 5.34
CA LYS A 17 -14.33 -7.90 5.46
C LYS A 17 -14.88 -8.65 4.26
N GLU A 18 -14.38 -8.33 3.08
CA GLU A 18 -14.87 -8.89 1.82
C GLU A 18 -13.83 -8.73 0.72
N VAL A 19 -13.71 -9.73 -0.14
CA VAL A 19 -12.93 -9.67 -1.38
C VAL A 19 -13.83 -10.04 -2.53
N SER A 20 -13.81 -9.29 -3.62
CA SER A 20 -14.67 -9.51 -4.78
C SER A 20 -13.94 -9.23 -6.09
N ILE A 21 -14.24 -10.02 -7.11
CA ILE A 21 -13.85 -9.76 -8.49
C ILE A 21 -15.01 -9.18 -9.32
N ILE A 22 -16.17 -8.97 -8.68
CA ILE A 22 -17.32 -8.34 -9.34
C ILE A 22 -17.02 -6.87 -9.56
N PRO A 23 -17.09 -6.36 -10.81
CA PRO A 23 -16.87 -4.95 -11.08
C PRO A 23 -17.84 -4.05 -10.32
N ARG A 24 -17.34 -2.96 -9.75
CA ARG A 24 -18.13 -1.99 -9.01
C ARG A 24 -17.69 -0.58 -9.40
N GLY A 25 -18.54 0.12 -10.16
CA GLY A 25 -18.17 1.39 -10.74
C GLY A 25 -17.01 1.21 -11.72
N VAL A 26 -15.90 1.93 -11.51
CA VAL A 26 -14.69 1.83 -12.34
C VAL A 26 -13.71 0.75 -11.85
N ALA A 27 -13.98 0.15 -10.68
CA ALA A 27 -13.12 -0.88 -10.12
C ALA A 27 -13.43 -2.24 -10.76
N GLY A 28 -12.40 -2.99 -11.16
CA GLY A 28 -12.52 -4.34 -11.70
C GLY A 28 -12.68 -5.42 -10.63
N GLY A 29 -12.66 -5.02 -9.38
CA GLY A 29 -12.79 -5.84 -8.18
C GLY A 29 -12.40 -5.02 -6.97
N TYR A 30 -12.60 -5.54 -5.77
CA TYR A 30 -12.30 -4.78 -4.57
C TYR A 30 -11.99 -5.67 -3.36
N THR A 31 -11.30 -5.08 -2.38
CA THR A 31 -11.13 -5.62 -1.04
C THR A 31 -11.69 -4.59 -0.05
N MET A 32 -12.64 -5.01 0.78
CA MET A 32 -13.19 -4.17 1.83
C MET A 32 -12.57 -4.54 3.17
N TYR A 33 -12.21 -3.51 3.94
CA TYR A 33 -11.63 -3.66 5.27
C TYR A 33 -12.62 -3.16 6.31
N LYS A 34 -12.49 -3.69 7.55
CA LYS A 34 -13.25 -3.16 8.68
C LYS A 34 -12.77 -1.75 8.98
N SER A 35 -13.71 -0.85 9.28
CA SER A 35 -13.38 0.48 9.76
C SER A 35 -12.71 0.38 11.13
N ASP A 36 -11.55 1.02 11.27
CA ASP A 36 -10.94 1.19 12.58
C ASP A 36 -11.71 2.27 13.36
N GLU A 37 -11.88 2.02 14.66
CA GLU A 37 -12.41 3.01 15.56
C GLU A 37 -11.42 4.18 15.68
N ASP A 38 -11.96 5.38 15.86
CA ASP A 38 -11.30 6.67 16.06
C ASP A 38 -9.81 6.67 16.38
N LYS A 39 -8.98 6.71 15.33
CA LYS A 39 -7.55 6.99 15.46
C LYS A 39 -7.32 8.47 15.14
N TYR A 40 -7.02 9.26 16.18
CA TYR A 40 -6.64 10.67 16.00
C TYR A 40 -5.25 10.81 15.41
N TYR A 41 -4.36 9.86 15.68
CA TYR A 41 -2.96 9.88 15.22
C TYR A 41 -2.61 8.56 14.58
N ILE A 42 -1.90 8.64 13.45
CA ILE A 42 -1.43 7.48 12.69
C ILE A 42 0.10 7.42 12.80
N SER A 43 0.63 6.29 13.21
CA SER A 43 2.08 6.12 13.37
C SER A 43 2.79 5.95 12.02
N LYS A 44 4.11 6.17 12.03
CA LYS A 44 4.97 5.88 10.86
C LYS A 44 4.84 4.42 10.43
N THR A 45 4.84 3.49 11.38
CA THR A 45 4.69 2.06 11.11
C THR A 45 3.38 1.77 10.39
N GLU A 46 2.29 2.33 10.86
CA GLU A 46 0.98 2.14 10.23
C GLU A 46 0.95 2.70 8.81
N MET A 47 1.56 3.87 8.58
CA MET A 47 1.64 4.45 7.23
C MET A 47 2.52 3.61 6.30
N GLN A 48 3.65 3.09 6.78
CA GLN A 48 4.50 2.18 6.02
C GLN A 48 3.77 0.89 5.65
N GLU A 49 3.02 0.32 6.57
CA GLU A 49 2.23 -0.88 6.31
C GLU A 49 1.08 -0.61 5.34
N ARG A 50 0.49 0.57 5.39
CA ARG A 50 -0.52 1.01 4.42
C ARG A 50 0.05 1.10 3.01
N LEU A 51 1.27 1.63 2.85
CA LEU A 51 1.97 1.63 1.57
C LEU A 51 2.16 0.20 1.05
N THR A 52 2.60 -0.70 1.92
CA THR A 52 2.81 -2.11 1.58
C THR A 52 1.52 -2.77 1.11
N ALA A 53 0.42 -2.55 1.82
CA ALA A 53 -0.89 -3.08 1.46
C ALA A 53 -1.38 -2.54 0.11
N LEU A 54 -1.23 -1.23 -0.13
CA LEU A 54 -1.61 -0.60 -1.40
C LEU A 54 -0.86 -1.19 -2.59
N LEU A 55 0.41 -1.52 -2.42
CA LEU A 55 1.25 -2.07 -3.49
C LEU A 55 1.10 -3.59 -3.66
N GLY A 56 0.29 -4.24 -2.83
CA GLY A 56 0.07 -5.69 -2.86
C GLY A 56 -0.49 -6.20 -4.20
N GLY A 57 -1.38 -5.45 -4.83
CA GLY A 57 -1.94 -5.82 -6.14
C GLY A 57 -0.89 -5.83 -7.24
N ARG A 58 -0.06 -4.79 -7.32
CA ARG A 58 1.05 -4.69 -8.27
C ARG A 58 2.08 -5.79 -8.03
N ALA A 59 2.42 -6.06 -6.77
CA ALA A 59 3.36 -7.10 -6.40
C ALA A 59 2.85 -8.49 -6.79
N ALA A 60 1.57 -8.77 -6.57
CA ALA A 60 0.95 -10.04 -6.97
C ALA A 60 0.94 -10.22 -8.49
N GLU A 61 0.60 -9.18 -9.22
CA GLU A 61 0.61 -9.13 -10.68
C GLU A 61 1.99 -9.51 -11.23
N LYS A 62 3.03 -8.86 -10.72
CA LYS A 62 4.42 -9.12 -11.12
C LYS A 62 4.86 -10.54 -10.78
N LEU A 63 4.51 -11.03 -9.60
CA LEU A 63 4.89 -12.36 -9.13
C LEU A 63 4.24 -13.47 -9.95
N VAL A 64 2.92 -13.38 -10.17
CA VAL A 64 2.13 -14.46 -10.78
C VAL A 64 2.18 -14.42 -12.31
N LEU A 65 2.06 -13.22 -12.87
CA LEU A 65 1.96 -13.04 -14.32
C LEU A 65 3.31 -12.69 -14.97
N ASN A 66 4.33 -12.38 -14.16
CA ASN A 66 5.61 -11.86 -14.61
C ASN A 66 5.47 -10.63 -15.53
N ASP A 67 4.43 -9.87 -15.32
CA ASP A 67 4.10 -8.67 -16.07
C ASP A 67 3.37 -7.68 -15.18
N ILE A 68 3.20 -6.46 -15.62
CA ILE A 68 2.49 -5.41 -14.91
C ILE A 68 1.50 -4.74 -15.86
N SER A 69 0.39 -4.23 -15.30
CA SER A 69 -0.66 -3.58 -16.07
C SER A 69 -1.01 -2.21 -15.49
N THR A 70 -1.94 -1.52 -16.13
CA THR A 70 -2.47 -0.25 -15.66
C THR A 70 -3.42 -0.37 -14.46
N GLY A 71 -3.76 -1.59 -14.05
CA GLY A 71 -4.75 -1.85 -13.01
C GLY A 71 -4.40 -1.31 -11.63
N ALA A 72 -3.11 -1.09 -11.35
CA ALA A 72 -2.65 -0.55 -10.07
C ALA A 72 -2.51 0.98 -10.04
N SER A 73 -2.95 1.69 -11.09
CA SER A 73 -2.70 3.14 -11.21
C SER A 73 -3.23 3.97 -10.04
N ASN A 74 -4.43 3.67 -9.57
CA ASN A 74 -5.01 4.38 -8.42
C ASN A 74 -4.25 4.10 -7.12
N ASP A 75 -3.89 2.85 -6.88
CA ASP A 75 -3.12 2.47 -5.69
C ASP A 75 -1.73 3.12 -5.68
N ILE A 76 -1.09 3.20 -6.84
CA ILE A 76 0.21 3.87 -7.00
C ILE A 76 0.08 5.36 -6.71
N GLU A 77 -0.97 6.02 -7.19
CA GLU A 77 -1.22 7.43 -6.92
C GLU A 77 -1.42 7.68 -5.43
N VAL A 78 -2.27 6.90 -4.77
CA VAL A 78 -2.53 7.02 -3.33
C VAL A 78 -1.26 6.75 -2.54
N ALA A 79 -0.52 5.70 -2.86
CA ALA A 79 0.74 5.37 -2.20
C ALA A 79 1.78 6.49 -2.36
N THR A 80 1.90 7.08 -3.55
CA THR A 80 2.82 8.19 -3.79
C THR A 80 2.46 9.40 -2.94
N ASN A 81 1.17 9.74 -2.84
CA ASN A 81 0.70 10.84 -2.01
C ASN A 81 0.97 10.61 -0.52
N ILE A 82 0.75 9.39 -0.03
CA ILE A 82 1.06 9.03 1.36
C ILE A 82 2.56 9.16 1.63
N ALA A 83 3.41 8.60 0.79
CA ALA A 83 4.86 8.66 0.94
C ALA A 83 5.37 10.11 0.91
N ARG A 84 4.82 10.92 0.02
CA ARG A 84 5.15 12.35 -0.06
C ARG A 84 4.76 13.08 1.22
N ASP A 85 3.56 12.85 1.74
CA ASP A 85 3.09 13.46 2.99
C ASP A 85 3.93 13.00 4.19
N MET A 86 4.33 11.73 4.24
CA MET A 86 5.21 11.24 5.29
C MET A 86 6.51 12.03 5.36
N VAL A 87 7.11 12.33 4.21
CA VAL A 87 8.37 13.07 4.11
C VAL A 87 8.18 14.57 4.32
N THR A 88 7.19 15.16 3.64
CA THR A 88 7.07 16.62 3.55
C THR A 88 6.17 17.24 4.61
N LYS A 89 5.16 16.51 5.06
CA LYS A 89 4.15 17.03 6.01
C LYS A 89 4.35 16.52 7.43
N TYR A 90 4.67 15.25 7.58
CA TYR A 90 4.72 14.60 8.89
C TYR A 90 6.14 14.42 9.43
N GLY A 91 7.16 14.82 8.67
CA GLY A 91 8.56 14.75 9.13
C GLY A 91 9.02 13.33 9.49
N MET A 92 8.54 12.32 8.76
CA MET A 92 8.81 10.91 9.05
C MET A 92 10.02 10.33 8.32
N SER A 93 10.80 11.15 7.62
CA SER A 93 12.07 10.74 7.01
C SER A 93 13.19 10.80 8.06
N ASP A 94 13.95 9.73 8.18
CA ASP A 94 15.11 9.71 9.10
C ASP A 94 16.22 10.63 8.61
N VAL A 95 16.34 10.83 7.30
CA VAL A 95 17.36 11.69 6.68
C VAL A 95 17.01 13.16 6.81
N LEU A 96 15.77 13.53 6.50
CA LEU A 96 15.33 14.92 6.50
C LEU A 96 14.80 15.41 7.85
N GLY A 97 14.35 14.48 8.70
CA GLY A 97 13.85 14.78 10.02
C GLY A 97 12.49 15.49 10.06
N PRO A 98 12.15 16.05 11.24
CA PRO A 98 10.84 16.64 11.48
C PRO A 98 10.76 18.08 10.97
N ILE A 99 10.82 18.26 9.67
CA ILE A 99 10.72 19.55 9.01
C ILE A 99 9.50 19.54 8.08
N ASP A 100 8.73 20.61 8.09
CA ASP A 100 7.60 20.80 7.19
C ASP A 100 8.06 21.43 5.87
N PHE A 101 8.01 20.64 4.80
CA PHE A 101 8.29 21.09 3.44
C PHE A 101 7.05 21.30 2.60
N LYS A 102 5.88 20.87 3.09
CA LYS A 102 4.64 20.89 2.30
C LYS A 102 4.14 22.31 2.09
N GLY A 103 3.75 22.61 0.86
CA GLY A 103 3.23 23.92 0.50
C GLY A 103 4.24 25.04 0.46
N LYS A 104 5.55 24.73 0.53
CA LYS A 104 6.60 25.74 0.43
C LYS A 104 6.80 26.18 -1.02
N GLU A 105 6.95 27.50 -1.21
CA GLU A 105 7.30 28.04 -2.50
C GLU A 105 8.75 27.68 -2.89
N PRO A 106 9.11 27.66 -4.20
CA PRO A 106 10.46 27.31 -4.63
C PRO A 106 11.57 28.09 -3.93
N TYR A 107 11.37 29.40 -3.69
CA TYR A 107 12.35 30.22 -3.01
C TYR A 107 12.52 29.85 -1.54
N GLU A 108 11.45 29.39 -0.88
CA GLU A 108 11.52 28.91 0.51
C GLU A 108 12.25 27.56 0.57
N MET A 109 12.04 26.71 -0.43
CA MET A 109 12.73 25.42 -0.51
C MET A 109 14.24 25.59 -0.65
N GLN A 110 14.69 26.61 -1.38
CA GLN A 110 16.12 26.91 -1.54
C GLN A 110 16.82 27.20 -0.22
N LEU A 111 16.11 27.67 0.81
CA LEU A 111 16.67 27.91 2.13
C LEU A 111 17.20 26.62 2.80
N PHE A 112 16.73 25.46 2.35
CA PHE A 112 17.16 24.14 2.83
C PHE A 112 18.30 23.54 2.00
N GLY A 113 18.82 24.28 1.02
CA GLY A 113 19.88 23.85 0.11
C GLY A 113 19.38 23.60 -1.32
N GLU A 114 20.31 23.63 -2.29
CA GLU A 114 19.97 23.48 -3.70
C GLU A 114 19.39 22.11 -4.06
N ASN A 115 19.78 21.07 -3.31
CA ASN A 115 19.43 19.69 -3.61
C ASN A 115 18.27 19.15 -2.75
N ILE A 116 17.53 20.02 -2.07
CA ILE A 116 16.47 19.54 -1.15
C ILE A 116 15.36 18.80 -1.90
N GLY A 117 14.99 19.24 -3.08
CA GLY A 117 13.99 18.54 -3.92
C GLY A 117 14.42 17.13 -4.28
N ASP A 118 15.71 16.95 -4.61
CA ASP A 118 16.27 15.64 -4.92
C ASP A 118 16.26 14.73 -3.69
N LYS A 119 16.60 15.25 -2.52
CA LYS A 119 16.57 14.51 -1.25
C LYS A 119 15.16 14.07 -0.89
N ILE A 120 14.17 14.95 -1.06
CA ILE A 120 12.75 14.62 -0.85
C ILE A 120 12.33 13.49 -1.78
N GLY A 121 12.66 13.60 -3.08
CA GLY A 121 12.35 12.58 -4.06
C GLY A 121 12.98 11.23 -3.74
N GLN A 122 14.24 11.22 -3.31
CA GLN A 122 14.94 10.00 -2.88
C GLN A 122 14.28 9.35 -1.67
N GLU A 123 13.85 10.14 -0.69
CA GLU A 123 13.18 9.63 0.51
C GLU A 123 11.79 9.08 0.20
N VAL A 124 11.04 9.73 -0.67
CA VAL A 124 9.74 9.22 -1.18
C VAL A 124 9.95 7.89 -1.89
N LYS A 125 10.92 7.83 -2.79
CA LYS A 125 11.24 6.60 -3.53
C LYS A 125 11.66 5.47 -2.59
N LEU A 126 12.46 5.76 -1.56
CA LEU A 126 12.89 4.77 -0.57
C LEU A 126 11.68 4.15 0.16
N LEU A 127 10.72 4.97 0.57
CA LEU A 127 9.50 4.49 1.23
C LEU A 127 8.70 3.57 0.31
N ILE A 128 8.53 3.95 -0.94
CA ILE A 128 7.80 3.15 -1.95
C ILE A 128 8.53 1.84 -2.24
N ASP A 129 9.84 1.90 -2.50
CA ASP A 129 10.64 0.71 -2.83
C ASP A 129 10.64 -0.29 -1.67
N THR A 130 10.80 0.19 -0.45
CA THR A 130 10.79 -0.65 0.77
C THR A 130 9.44 -1.34 0.95
N ALA A 131 8.34 -0.60 0.76
CA ALA A 131 7.00 -1.13 0.87
C ALA A 131 6.72 -2.17 -0.23
N TYR A 132 7.15 -1.90 -1.45
CA TYR A 132 6.99 -2.81 -2.58
C TYR A 132 7.77 -4.12 -2.38
N GLU A 133 9.01 -4.03 -1.94
CA GLU A 133 9.83 -5.21 -1.60
C GLU A 133 9.17 -6.05 -0.52
N ARG A 134 8.64 -5.43 0.52
CA ARG A 134 7.95 -6.14 1.59
C ARG A 134 6.69 -6.83 1.09
N ALA A 135 5.91 -6.17 0.24
CA ALA A 135 4.73 -6.78 -0.37
C ALA A 135 5.11 -8.01 -1.20
N GLN A 136 6.15 -7.90 -2.01
CA GLN A 136 6.66 -9.04 -2.79
C GLN A 136 7.11 -10.19 -1.89
N GLN A 137 7.84 -9.88 -0.83
CA GLN A 137 8.33 -10.87 0.14
C GLN A 137 7.17 -11.62 0.79
N LEU A 138 6.17 -10.90 1.29
CA LEU A 138 4.99 -11.51 1.90
C LEU A 138 4.24 -12.42 0.93
N LEU A 139 4.11 -12.02 -0.32
CA LEU A 139 3.44 -12.82 -1.34
C LEU A 139 4.24 -14.06 -1.74
N ILE A 140 5.57 -13.97 -1.76
CA ILE A 140 6.44 -15.14 -2.00
C ILE A 140 6.30 -16.13 -0.85
N GLU A 141 6.37 -15.66 0.39
CA GLU A 141 6.23 -16.51 1.59
C GLU A 141 4.87 -17.16 1.70
N HIS A 142 3.82 -16.48 1.24
CA HIS A 142 2.42 -16.92 1.37
C HIS A 142 1.75 -17.14 0.02
N ARG A 143 2.52 -17.58 -0.97
CA ARG A 143 2.01 -17.84 -2.32
C ARG A 143 0.88 -18.87 -2.34
N ASP A 144 0.91 -19.86 -1.46
CA ASP A 144 -0.15 -20.84 -1.29
C ASP A 144 -1.49 -20.18 -0.97
N LYS A 145 -1.48 -19.19 -0.07
CA LYS A 145 -2.68 -18.43 0.30
C LYS A 145 -3.18 -17.56 -0.85
N LEU A 146 -2.26 -16.94 -1.57
CA LEU A 146 -2.57 -16.14 -2.76
C LEU A 146 -3.30 -17.00 -3.80
N GLU A 147 -2.79 -18.18 -4.08
CA GLU A 147 -3.37 -19.11 -5.06
C GLU A 147 -4.74 -19.60 -4.62
N ILE A 148 -4.91 -19.96 -3.35
CA ILE A 148 -6.20 -20.40 -2.80
C ILE A 148 -7.26 -19.30 -2.93
N ILE A 149 -6.92 -18.07 -2.56
CA ILE A 149 -7.84 -16.94 -2.64
C ILE A 149 -8.19 -16.64 -4.09
N ALA A 150 -7.20 -16.60 -4.98
CA ALA A 150 -7.44 -16.37 -6.41
C ALA A 150 -8.36 -17.45 -7.01
N GLN A 151 -8.10 -18.72 -6.71
CA GLN A 151 -8.92 -19.82 -7.20
C GLN A 151 -10.34 -19.76 -6.65
N THR A 152 -10.50 -19.46 -5.36
CA THR A 152 -11.81 -19.33 -4.73
C THR A 152 -12.62 -18.19 -5.36
N LEU A 153 -11.95 -17.06 -5.66
CA LEU A 153 -12.61 -15.93 -6.33
C LEU A 153 -13.05 -16.26 -7.75
N LEU A 154 -12.28 -17.07 -8.49
CA LEU A 154 -12.67 -17.52 -9.83
C LEU A 154 -13.90 -18.42 -9.79
N GLU A 155 -14.05 -19.20 -8.74
CA GLU A 155 -15.20 -20.11 -8.57
C GLU A 155 -16.43 -19.42 -8.01
N ARG A 156 -16.26 -18.51 -7.04
CA ARG A 156 -17.34 -17.91 -6.24
C ARG A 156 -17.54 -16.43 -6.47
N GLU A 157 -16.61 -15.75 -7.12
CA GLU A 157 -16.58 -14.31 -7.41
C GLU A 157 -16.45 -13.41 -6.18
N LYS A 158 -16.78 -13.93 -4.99
CA LYS A 158 -16.80 -13.16 -3.74
C LYS A 158 -16.45 -14.06 -2.56
N ILE A 159 -15.68 -13.50 -1.63
CA ILE A 159 -15.30 -14.17 -0.37
C ILE A 159 -15.67 -13.22 0.78
N ASN A 160 -16.47 -13.71 1.76
CA ASN A 160 -16.79 -12.95 2.95
C ASN A 160 -15.70 -13.10 4.03
N GLU A 161 -15.83 -12.37 5.12
CA GLU A 161 -14.87 -12.37 6.22
C GLU A 161 -14.64 -13.77 6.79
N THR A 162 -15.70 -14.52 7.04
CA THR A 162 -15.62 -15.87 7.62
C THR A 162 -14.88 -16.82 6.70
N GLU A 163 -15.21 -16.82 5.43
CA GLU A 163 -14.55 -17.67 4.42
C GLU A 163 -13.08 -17.29 4.24
N PHE A 164 -12.79 -15.98 4.23
CA PHE A 164 -11.43 -15.48 4.14
C PHE A 164 -10.57 -15.94 5.32
N ASN A 165 -11.08 -15.77 6.54
CA ASN A 165 -10.34 -16.15 7.75
C ASN A 165 -10.08 -17.66 7.85
N LYS A 166 -10.93 -18.48 7.26
CA LYS A 166 -10.73 -19.96 7.24
C LYS A 166 -9.56 -20.38 6.35
N ILE A 167 -9.13 -19.56 5.42
CA ILE A 167 -8.01 -19.87 4.52
C ILE A 167 -6.67 -19.77 5.27
N PHE A 168 -6.61 -18.97 6.31
CA PHE A 168 -5.44 -18.74 7.15
C PHE A 168 -5.54 -19.52 8.48
#